data_65c4954c9b6826d3d89225bfb1225607
#
_entry.id   65c4954c9b6826d3d89225bfb1225607
#
_cell.length_a   1.000
_cell.length_b   1.000
_cell.length_c   1.000
_cell.angle_alpha   90.00
_cell.angle_beta   90.00
_cell.angle_gamma   90.00
#
_symmetry.space_group_name_H-M   'P 1'
#
loop_
_entity.id
_entity.type
_entity.pdbx_description
1 polymer ?
#
loop_
_entity_poly.entity_id
_entity_poly.type
_entity_poly.pdbx_seq_one_letter_code
_entity_poly.pdbx_strand_id
1 'polypeptide(L)'
;MARESLYETPLNSEDAKIRMFIKADKSHEVDYKAPRAIQYRSKRYGLSWARYVIPMERALYSLRDQSDSPICAKGRNAEERARDLRAKAATFARPLFMCLDHSKFDAHITPDLLRIESRFYQRLFGSTHRRSVRRYMRMQMRNRGSTKNGTQYYTPGTRMSGEASTALGGTALNVLLLRAWLGRLRHCLYVDGDDSVVIIEQADRSRLPDLADMMLTMCMHTKLEQSTEVFEEVEFCQCRPVEVGGVWRMVRNPLRVLSRAGWSVLPMPSTLVRRWVRSVGLCEMILGRGVPILQRLGELMATRGSGRYYMTDKHYEARKLQHSIERVRPLEIEYSTRLSFEKAWGVDPQTQMLIEDTLSVEFDGHVDLYHDEAPHARFL
;
A
#
# COMPACT_ATOMS: atom_id res chain seq x y z
N MET A 1 12.08 -27.50 -7.07
CA MET A 1 13.15 -26.85 -6.28
C MET A 1 12.74 -26.60 -4.81
N ALA A 2 12.23 -25.40 -4.34
CA ALA A 2 11.97 -25.19 -2.88
C ALA A 2 10.86 -26.09 -2.32
N ARG A 3 9.81 -26.38 -3.06
CA ARG A 3 8.72 -27.26 -2.66
C ARG A 3 9.20 -28.73 -2.57
N GLU A 4 9.93 -29.19 -3.56
CA GLU A 4 10.48 -30.56 -3.63
C GLU A 4 11.43 -30.79 -2.47
N SER A 5 12.37 -29.86 -2.22
CA SER A 5 13.32 -29.98 -1.12
C SER A 5 12.66 -30.02 0.29
N LEU A 6 11.40 -29.57 0.43
CA LEU A 6 10.65 -29.70 1.68
C LEU A 6 10.11 -31.10 1.93
N TYR A 7 10.00 -31.92 0.89
CA TYR A 7 9.66 -33.35 1.04
C TYR A 7 10.89 -34.18 1.44
N GLU A 8 12.09 -33.75 1.04
CA GLU A 8 13.35 -34.45 1.33
C GLU A 8 13.87 -34.13 2.73
N THR A 9 13.82 -32.85 3.11
CA THR A 9 14.40 -32.41 4.40
C THR A 9 13.47 -31.42 5.13
N PRO A 10 13.26 -31.63 6.46
CA PRO A 10 12.48 -30.68 7.28
C PRO A 10 13.14 -29.29 7.34
N LEU A 11 12.36 -28.26 7.69
CA LEU A 11 12.90 -26.93 7.98
C LEU A 11 13.86 -26.98 9.17
N ASN A 12 14.94 -26.22 9.04
CA ASN A 12 15.96 -26.05 10.09
C ASN A 12 16.20 -24.55 10.40
N SER A 13 17.18 -24.27 11.26
CA SER A 13 17.52 -22.91 11.67
C SER A 13 18.08 -22.05 10.53
N GLU A 14 18.73 -22.65 9.55
CA GLU A 14 19.28 -21.95 8.37
C GLU A 14 18.16 -21.36 7.50
N ASP A 15 17.03 -22.05 7.40
CA ASP A 15 15.86 -21.57 6.69
C ASP A 15 15.26 -20.30 7.32
N ALA A 16 15.52 -20.06 8.60
CA ALA A 16 15.07 -18.90 9.34
C ALA A 16 16.04 -17.70 9.27
N LYS A 17 17.26 -17.87 8.75
CA LYS A 17 18.20 -16.76 8.57
C LYS A 17 17.67 -15.72 7.60
N ILE A 18 17.94 -14.44 7.92
CA ILE A 18 17.50 -13.29 7.13
C ILE A 18 18.55 -12.98 6.05
N ARG A 19 18.05 -12.68 4.86
CA ARG A 19 18.80 -12.05 3.79
C ARG A 19 18.21 -10.68 3.50
N MET A 20 19.04 -9.74 3.07
CA MET A 20 18.64 -8.37 2.81
C MET A 20 19.04 -7.96 1.40
N PHE A 21 18.17 -7.19 0.74
CA PHE A 21 18.51 -6.44 -0.46
C PHE A 21 17.88 -5.05 -0.41
N ILE A 22 18.44 -4.11 -1.13
CA ILE A 22 17.90 -2.77 -1.27
C ILE A 22 16.77 -2.79 -2.29
N LYS A 23 15.62 -2.25 -1.92
CA LYS A 23 14.47 -2.12 -2.82
C LYS A 23 14.74 -1.01 -3.84
N ALA A 24 14.58 -1.32 -5.11
CA ALA A 24 14.56 -0.32 -6.15
C ALA A 24 13.23 0.44 -6.10
N ASP A 25 13.25 1.65 -5.56
CA ASP A 25 12.09 2.54 -5.46
C ASP A 25 12.33 3.81 -6.27
N LYS A 26 11.24 4.37 -6.83
CA LYS A 26 11.26 5.69 -7.45
C LYS A 26 11.23 6.74 -6.34
N SER A 27 12.27 7.57 -6.25
CA SER A 27 12.31 8.75 -5.38
C SER A 27 12.31 10.02 -6.24
N HIS A 28 11.57 11.04 -5.81
CA HIS A 28 11.53 12.37 -6.43
C HIS A 28 11.73 13.45 -5.36
N GLU A 29 12.13 13.02 -4.18
CA GLU A 29 12.30 13.92 -3.05
C GLU A 29 13.65 14.65 -3.18
N VAL A 30 13.63 15.93 -2.91
CA VAL A 30 14.83 16.77 -2.86
C VAL A 30 15.71 16.34 -1.70
N ASP A 31 15.08 15.91 -0.59
CA ASP A 31 15.79 15.42 0.57
C ASP A 31 16.20 13.94 0.41
N TYR A 32 17.42 13.64 0.75
CA TYR A 32 17.93 12.28 0.75
C TYR A 32 17.19 11.43 1.77
N LYS A 33 16.53 10.38 1.29
CA LYS A 33 15.99 9.30 2.12
C LYS A 33 16.80 8.04 1.95
N ALA A 34 17.17 7.42 3.06
CA ALA A 34 17.86 6.15 3.04
C ALA A 34 17.03 5.09 2.27
N PRO A 35 17.66 4.33 1.35
CA PRO A 35 16.97 3.29 0.61
C PRO A 35 16.31 2.27 1.54
N ARG A 36 15.12 1.79 1.15
CA ARG A 36 14.41 0.77 1.93
C ARG A 36 15.08 -0.60 1.78
N ALA A 37 15.41 -1.21 2.91
CA ALA A 37 15.95 -2.56 2.95
C ALA A 37 14.82 -3.59 3.05
N ILE A 38 14.74 -4.51 2.09
CA ILE A 38 13.83 -5.65 2.15
C ILE A 38 14.55 -6.82 2.79
N GLN A 39 13.99 -7.34 3.87
CA GLN A 39 14.54 -8.45 4.64
C GLN A 39 13.59 -9.65 4.52
N TYR A 40 14.15 -10.80 4.15
CA TYR A 40 13.36 -12.00 3.86
C TYR A 40 14.10 -13.28 4.31
N ARG A 41 13.33 -14.35 4.54
CA ARG A 41 13.84 -15.69 4.89
C ARG A 41 13.92 -16.57 3.65
N SER A 42 14.39 -17.80 3.82
CA SER A 42 14.44 -18.77 2.71
C SER A 42 13.06 -18.96 2.07
N LYS A 43 13.04 -19.28 0.77
CA LYS A 43 11.80 -19.65 0.08
C LYS A 43 11.13 -20.87 0.70
N ARG A 44 11.90 -21.78 1.30
CA ARG A 44 11.40 -22.96 2.02
C ARG A 44 10.59 -22.55 3.24
N TYR A 45 11.16 -21.61 4.05
CA TYR A 45 10.44 -21.03 5.19
C TYR A 45 9.16 -20.34 4.74
N GLY A 46 9.25 -19.47 3.73
CA GLY A 46 8.10 -18.73 3.20
C GLY A 46 6.96 -19.65 2.76
N LEU A 47 7.24 -20.68 1.96
CA LEU A 47 6.25 -21.67 1.51
C LEU A 47 5.61 -22.44 2.67
N SER A 48 6.43 -22.90 3.61
CA SER A 48 5.93 -23.65 4.77
C SER A 48 5.07 -22.79 5.70
N TRP A 49 5.44 -21.52 5.89
CA TRP A 49 4.68 -20.56 6.69
C TRP A 49 3.39 -20.12 5.99
N ALA A 50 3.42 -19.91 4.68
CA ALA A 50 2.27 -19.48 3.88
C ALA A 50 1.05 -20.44 4.00
N ARG A 51 1.26 -21.71 4.27
CA ARG A 51 0.16 -22.68 4.54
C ARG A 51 -0.73 -22.28 5.71
N TYR A 52 -0.17 -21.55 6.68
CA TYR A 52 -0.90 -21.04 7.84
C TYR A 52 -1.34 -19.59 7.61
N VAL A 53 -0.50 -18.80 6.96
CA VAL A 53 -0.77 -17.36 6.70
C VAL A 53 -1.99 -17.19 5.80
N ILE A 54 -2.08 -17.90 4.69
CA ILE A 54 -3.18 -17.73 3.71
C ILE A 54 -4.57 -17.95 4.33
N PRO A 55 -4.83 -19.01 5.11
CA PRO A 55 -6.12 -19.15 5.79
C PRO A 55 -6.38 -18.03 6.83
N MET A 56 -5.34 -17.58 7.55
CA MET A 56 -5.46 -16.48 8.52
C MET A 56 -5.79 -15.15 7.82
N GLU A 57 -5.14 -14.87 6.68
CA GLU A 57 -5.45 -13.70 5.86
C GLU A 57 -6.90 -13.68 5.40
N ARG A 58 -7.40 -14.80 4.88
CA ARG A 58 -8.80 -14.92 4.46
C ARG A 58 -9.76 -14.64 5.62
N ALA A 59 -9.46 -15.16 6.80
CA ALA A 59 -10.28 -14.92 7.99
C ALA A 59 -10.22 -13.45 8.44
N LEU A 60 -9.02 -12.85 8.49
CA LEU A 60 -8.86 -11.45 8.88
C LEU A 60 -9.54 -10.49 7.89
N TYR A 61 -9.37 -10.74 6.58
CA TYR A 61 -9.90 -9.86 5.53
C TYR A 61 -11.42 -9.96 5.39
N SER A 62 -12.04 -11.04 5.90
CA SER A 62 -13.48 -11.17 5.96
C SER A 62 -14.13 -10.53 7.18
N LEU A 63 -13.34 -10.07 8.18
CA LEU A 63 -13.87 -9.41 9.37
C LEU A 63 -14.53 -8.08 8.99
N ARG A 64 -15.74 -7.90 9.50
CA ARG A 64 -16.53 -6.69 9.30
C ARG A 64 -16.75 -5.98 10.63
N ASP A 65 -16.99 -4.71 10.58
CA ASP A 65 -17.43 -3.91 11.73
C ASP A 65 -18.94 -3.59 11.66
N GLN A 66 -19.40 -2.69 12.50
CA GLN A 66 -20.81 -2.29 12.60
C GLN A 66 -21.40 -1.65 11.31
N SER A 67 -20.57 -1.28 10.36
CA SER A 67 -20.97 -0.73 9.05
C SER A 67 -21.26 -1.83 8.02
N ASP A 68 -21.14 -3.10 8.40
CA ASP A 68 -21.12 -4.25 7.51
C ASP A 68 -20.09 -4.16 6.37
N SER A 69 -19.04 -3.37 6.56
CA SER A 69 -17.91 -3.29 5.63
C SER A 69 -16.61 -3.84 6.24
N PRO A 70 -15.64 -4.27 5.41
CA PRO A 70 -14.41 -4.87 5.93
C PRO A 70 -13.60 -3.89 6.79
N ILE A 71 -12.96 -4.41 7.85
CA ILE A 71 -11.96 -3.66 8.64
C ILE A 71 -10.66 -3.56 7.86
N CYS A 72 -10.32 -4.61 7.10
CA CYS A 72 -9.09 -4.67 6.32
C CYS A 72 -9.33 -4.28 4.85
N ALA A 73 -8.56 -3.32 4.35
CA ALA A 73 -8.64 -2.85 2.97
C ALA A 73 -7.87 -3.72 1.96
N LYS A 74 -7.18 -4.76 2.44
CA LYS A 74 -6.38 -5.64 1.58
C LYS A 74 -7.25 -6.36 0.55
N GLY A 75 -6.78 -6.37 -0.70
CA GLY A 75 -7.52 -6.98 -1.81
C GLY A 75 -8.65 -6.11 -2.40
N ARG A 76 -8.99 -4.98 -1.77
CA ARG A 76 -10.01 -4.05 -2.26
C ARG A 76 -9.44 -3.16 -3.37
N ASN A 77 -10.21 -2.92 -4.42
CA ASN A 77 -9.88 -1.96 -5.47
C ASN A 77 -10.25 -0.52 -5.05
N ALA A 78 -9.94 0.45 -5.88
CA ALA A 78 -10.13 1.87 -5.59
C ALA A 78 -11.59 2.26 -5.32
N GLU A 79 -12.55 1.68 -6.05
CA GLU A 79 -13.98 1.93 -5.88
C GLU A 79 -14.52 1.25 -4.62
N GLU A 80 -14.10 0.02 -4.38
CA GLU A 80 -14.47 -0.73 -3.19
C GLU A 80 -13.96 -0.04 -1.91
N ARG A 81 -12.73 0.48 -1.91
CA ARG A 81 -12.16 1.23 -0.78
C ARG A 81 -12.96 2.48 -0.46
N ALA A 82 -13.32 3.26 -1.47
CA ALA A 82 -14.15 4.46 -1.27
C ALA A 82 -15.54 4.11 -0.75
N ARG A 83 -16.17 3.06 -1.30
CA ARG A 83 -17.47 2.56 -0.84
C ARG A 83 -17.43 2.08 0.61
N ASP A 84 -16.39 1.33 1.00
CA ASP A 84 -16.22 0.84 2.36
C ASP A 84 -16.07 2.02 3.35
N LEU A 85 -15.25 3.03 3.04
CA LEU A 85 -15.11 4.23 3.86
C LEU A 85 -16.43 5.00 4.00
N ARG A 86 -17.21 5.16 2.91
CA ARG A 86 -18.53 5.80 2.96
C ARG A 86 -19.52 5.01 3.82
N ALA A 87 -19.55 3.69 3.69
CA ALA A 87 -20.41 2.84 4.51
C ALA A 87 -20.09 2.99 5.99
N LYS A 88 -18.80 3.09 6.34
CA LYS A 88 -18.34 3.34 7.71
C LYS A 88 -18.77 4.72 8.20
N ALA A 89 -18.58 5.76 7.40
CA ALA A 89 -18.99 7.12 7.73
C ALA A 89 -20.50 7.23 7.98
N ALA A 90 -21.32 6.57 7.16
CA ALA A 90 -22.78 6.58 7.28
C ALA A 90 -23.32 6.01 8.60
N THR A 91 -22.49 5.34 9.40
CA THR A 91 -22.90 4.86 10.74
C THR A 91 -22.83 5.96 11.82
N PHE A 92 -22.29 7.14 11.52
CA PHE A 92 -22.14 8.28 12.43
C PHE A 92 -23.01 9.45 11.95
N ALA A 93 -23.45 10.29 12.88
CA ALA A 93 -24.21 11.50 12.54
C ALA A 93 -23.29 12.60 11.98
N ARG A 94 -22.12 12.77 12.60
CA ARG A 94 -21.06 13.66 12.17
C ARG A 94 -19.72 12.90 12.18
N PRO A 95 -19.41 12.18 11.09
CA PRO A 95 -18.20 11.36 11.03
C PRO A 95 -16.94 12.24 11.03
N LEU A 96 -16.04 12.00 11.96
CA LEU A 96 -14.70 12.54 11.96
C LEU A 96 -13.73 11.46 11.50
N PHE A 97 -13.04 11.71 10.39
CA PHE A 97 -11.98 10.85 9.86
C PHE A 97 -10.64 11.26 10.43
N MET A 98 -9.91 10.30 10.94
CA MET A 98 -8.57 10.47 11.49
C MET A 98 -7.61 9.58 10.71
N CYS A 99 -6.74 10.19 9.89
CA CYS A 99 -5.73 9.49 9.09
C CYS A 99 -4.45 9.39 9.91
N LEU A 100 -3.97 8.17 10.13
CA LEU A 100 -2.84 7.90 11.01
C LEU A 100 -1.68 7.28 10.23
N ASP A 101 -0.46 7.70 10.56
CA ASP A 101 0.79 7.12 10.06
C ASP A 101 1.68 6.65 11.22
N HIS A 102 2.26 5.47 11.05
CA HIS A 102 3.23 4.91 11.97
C HIS A 102 4.65 5.05 11.42
N SER A 103 5.49 5.80 12.10
CA SER A 103 6.89 5.92 11.70
C SER A 103 7.61 4.58 11.85
N LYS A 104 8.14 4.04 10.75
CA LYS A 104 8.94 2.79 10.73
C LYS A 104 8.25 1.62 11.45
N PHE A 105 6.96 1.40 11.22
CA PHE A 105 6.11 0.42 11.89
C PHE A 105 6.80 -0.94 12.10
N ASP A 106 7.30 -1.56 11.02
CA ASP A 106 7.97 -2.86 11.08
C ASP A 106 9.15 -2.90 12.05
N ALA A 107 9.90 -1.80 12.15
CA ALA A 107 11.07 -1.70 13.03
C ALA A 107 10.71 -1.66 14.52
N HIS A 108 9.53 -1.13 14.85
CA HIS A 108 9.04 -1.00 16.22
C HIS A 108 8.30 -2.24 16.74
N ILE A 109 8.15 -3.30 15.93
CA ILE A 109 7.52 -4.54 16.37
C ILE A 109 8.47 -5.31 17.30
N THR A 110 8.26 -5.15 18.61
CA THR A 110 9.04 -5.77 19.66
C THR A 110 8.76 -7.27 19.78
N PRO A 111 9.63 -8.04 20.49
CA PRO A 111 9.33 -9.45 20.81
C PRO A 111 8.00 -9.64 21.54
N ASP A 112 7.57 -8.66 22.36
CA ASP A 112 6.30 -8.74 23.08
C ASP A 112 5.10 -8.59 22.15
N LEU A 113 5.14 -7.65 21.20
CA LEU A 113 4.14 -7.53 20.15
C LEU A 113 4.05 -8.80 19.30
N LEU A 114 5.19 -9.40 18.95
CA LEU A 114 5.22 -10.69 18.25
C LEU A 114 4.62 -11.83 19.11
N ARG A 115 4.77 -11.79 20.45
CA ARG A 115 4.12 -12.76 21.34
C ARG A 115 2.60 -12.57 21.37
N ILE A 116 2.11 -11.32 21.38
CA ILE A 116 0.68 -11.00 21.28
C ILE A 116 0.13 -11.53 19.97
N GLU A 117 0.78 -11.22 18.85
CA GLU A 117 0.42 -11.71 17.53
C GLU A 117 0.42 -13.26 17.46
N SER A 118 1.45 -13.89 18.01
CA SER A 118 1.53 -15.35 18.09
C SER A 118 0.37 -15.97 18.86
N ARG A 119 -0.05 -15.34 19.97
CA ARG A 119 -1.22 -15.79 20.74
C ARG A 119 -2.52 -15.62 19.95
N PHE A 120 -2.66 -14.52 19.23
CA PHE A 120 -3.79 -14.26 18.35
C PHE A 120 -3.89 -15.35 17.27
N TYR A 121 -2.80 -15.61 16.54
CA TYR A 121 -2.77 -16.64 15.51
C TYR A 121 -3.07 -18.03 16.04
N GLN A 122 -2.53 -18.38 17.22
CA GLN A 122 -2.77 -19.68 17.81
C GLN A 122 -4.26 -19.91 18.17
N ARG A 123 -5.04 -18.85 18.42
CA ARG A 123 -6.48 -18.96 18.68
C ARG A 123 -7.31 -19.26 17.44
N LEU A 124 -6.77 -18.95 16.24
CA LEU A 124 -7.44 -19.20 14.96
C LEU A 124 -7.34 -20.68 14.54
N PHE A 125 -6.52 -21.48 15.21
CA PHE A 125 -6.29 -22.89 14.87
C PHE A 125 -6.64 -23.82 16.02
N GLY A 126 -7.07 -25.04 15.67
CA GLY A 126 -7.17 -26.14 16.61
C GLY A 126 -5.82 -26.59 17.17
N SER A 127 -5.84 -27.45 18.19
CA SER A 127 -4.65 -27.88 18.94
C SER A 127 -3.51 -28.42 18.07
N THR A 128 -3.84 -29.16 17.01
CA THR A 128 -2.88 -29.77 16.07
C THR A 128 -1.95 -28.77 15.41
N HIS A 129 -2.47 -27.59 15.02
CA HIS A 129 -1.70 -26.58 14.30
C HIS A 129 -1.06 -25.53 15.19
N ARG A 130 -1.55 -25.33 16.42
CA ARG A 130 -1.00 -24.34 17.37
C ARG A 130 0.49 -24.49 17.62
N ARG A 131 0.99 -25.73 17.74
CA ARG A 131 2.42 -26.01 17.96
C ARG A 131 3.25 -25.54 16.76
N SER A 132 2.79 -25.80 15.54
CA SER A 132 3.45 -25.37 14.32
C SER A 132 3.48 -23.85 14.21
N VAL A 133 2.34 -23.17 14.39
CA VAL A 133 2.24 -21.71 14.38
C VAL A 133 3.21 -21.10 15.40
N ARG A 134 3.20 -21.60 16.64
CA ARG A 134 4.14 -21.17 17.68
C ARG A 134 5.61 -21.32 17.26
N ARG A 135 5.95 -22.43 16.59
CA ARG A 135 7.32 -22.67 16.09
C ARG A 135 7.74 -21.61 15.07
N TYR A 136 6.91 -21.31 14.07
CA TYR A 136 7.20 -20.27 13.07
C TYR A 136 7.34 -18.89 13.71
N MET A 137 6.45 -18.52 14.61
CA MET A 137 6.51 -17.25 15.30
C MET A 137 7.75 -17.13 16.20
N ARG A 138 8.19 -18.20 16.85
CA ARG A 138 9.45 -18.20 17.62
C ARG A 138 10.68 -17.93 16.75
N MET A 139 10.69 -18.42 15.51
CA MET A 139 11.77 -18.17 14.56
C MET A 139 11.83 -16.68 14.12
N GLN A 140 10.76 -15.91 14.34
CA GLN A 140 10.71 -14.47 14.03
C GLN A 140 11.12 -13.58 15.20
N MET A 141 11.27 -14.13 16.41
CA MET A 141 11.56 -13.33 17.62
C MET A 141 13.04 -12.98 17.77
N ARG A 142 13.95 -13.73 17.14
CA ARG A 142 15.39 -13.52 17.20
C ARG A 142 15.96 -13.68 15.80
N ASN A 143 16.23 -12.54 15.18
CA ASN A 143 16.60 -12.50 13.78
C ASN A 143 18.11 -12.36 13.62
N ARG A 144 18.73 -13.31 12.92
CA ARG A 144 20.10 -13.21 12.44
C ARG A 144 20.08 -13.00 10.95
N GLY A 145 20.70 -11.92 10.49
CA GLY A 145 20.69 -11.54 9.09
C GLY A 145 22.07 -11.29 8.52
N SER A 146 22.15 -11.34 7.19
CA SER A 146 23.34 -10.95 6.45
C SER A 146 22.99 -10.11 5.24
N THR A 147 23.85 -9.13 4.93
CA THR A 147 23.78 -8.34 3.71
C THR A 147 24.48 -9.09 2.57
N LYS A 148 24.28 -8.63 1.33
CA LYS A 148 25.00 -9.15 0.15
C LYS A 148 26.53 -9.02 0.30
N ASN A 149 26.99 -7.99 1.00
CA ASN A 149 28.42 -7.71 1.22
C ASN A 149 29.01 -8.43 2.44
N GLY A 150 28.27 -9.40 3.03
CA GLY A 150 28.78 -10.21 4.14
C GLY A 150 28.59 -9.60 5.54
N THR A 151 28.11 -8.36 5.68
CA THR A 151 27.82 -7.78 6.99
C THR A 151 26.75 -8.58 7.71
N GLN A 152 27.06 -9.03 8.90
CA GLN A 152 26.10 -9.76 9.75
C GLN A 152 25.48 -8.84 10.78
N TYR A 153 24.21 -9.07 11.10
CA TYR A 153 23.46 -8.30 12.09
C TYR A 153 22.49 -9.18 12.88
N TYR A 154 22.10 -8.67 14.03
CA TYR A 154 21.13 -9.32 14.91
C TYR A 154 20.06 -8.31 15.35
N THR A 155 18.78 -8.71 15.28
CA THR A 155 17.68 -7.90 15.79
C THR A 155 16.74 -8.75 16.65
N PRO A 156 16.49 -8.38 17.92
CA PRO A 156 15.43 -8.96 18.72
C PRO A 156 14.08 -8.38 18.27
N GLY A 157 13.12 -9.21 17.92
CA GLY A 157 11.87 -8.73 17.32
C GLY A 157 12.10 -8.18 15.92
N THR A 158 11.44 -7.08 15.59
CA THR A 158 11.44 -6.43 14.27
C THR A 158 10.75 -7.29 13.20
N ARG A 159 9.78 -6.72 12.51
CA ARG A 159 9.14 -7.38 11.37
C ARG A 159 10.06 -7.35 10.17
N MET A 160 10.31 -8.50 9.58
CA MET A 160 11.01 -8.57 8.31
C MET A 160 10.01 -8.28 7.17
N SER A 161 10.22 -7.17 6.44
CA SER A 161 9.29 -6.65 5.43
C SER A 161 9.01 -7.61 4.25
N GLY A 162 9.89 -8.58 4.00
CA GLY A 162 9.73 -9.59 2.96
C GLY A 162 9.18 -10.95 3.45
N GLU A 163 8.59 -11.02 4.64
CA GLU A 163 7.97 -12.25 5.14
C GLU A 163 6.54 -12.44 4.61
N ALA A 164 6.11 -13.71 4.52
CA ALA A 164 4.76 -14.05 4.08
C ALA A 164 3.66 -13.44 4.98
N SER A 165 3.94 -13.25 6.27
CA SER A 165 2.97 -12.71 7.24
C SER A 165 3.07 -11.20 7.46
N THR A 166 3.88 -10.47 6.70
CA THR A 166 4.07 -9.02 6.94
C THR A 166 2.75 -8.25 6.84
N ALA A 167 1.99 -8.44 5.76
CA ALA A 167 0.71 -7.77 5.57
C ALA A 167 -0.33 -8.18 6.62
N LEU A 168 -0.45 -9.48 6.89
CA LEU A 168 -1.37 -10.02 7.90
C LEU A 168 -1.04 -9.50 9.29
N GLY A 169 0.23 -9.64 9.70
CA GLY A 169 0.67 -9.27 11.04
C GLY A 169 0.66 -7.77 11.28
N GLY A 170 1.07 -6.98 10.27
CA GLY A 170 0.97 -5.52 10.33
C GLY A 170 -0.48 -5.08 10.54
N THR A 171 -1.39 -5.54 9.70
CA THR A 171 -2.82 -5.21 9.84
C THR A 171 -3.40 -5.67 11.17
N ALA A 172 -3.11 -6.91 11.61
CA ALA A 172 -3.65 -7.43 12.87
C ALA A 172 -3.15 -6.64 14.08
N LEU A 173 -1.84 -6.35 14.14
CA LEU A 173 -1.27 -5.56 15.23
C LEU A 173 -1.78 -4.13 15.20
N ASN A 174 -1.85 -3.49 14.05
CA ASN A 174 -2.38 -2.13 13.93
C ASN A 174 -3.82 -2.05 14.46
N VAL A 175 -4.70 -2.97 14.05
CA VAL A 175 -6.07 -3.05 14.58
C VAL A 175 -6.10 -3.21 16.10
N LEU A 176 -5.22 -4.04 16.68
CA LEU A 176 -5.14 -4.24 18.12
C LEU A 176 -4.67 -2.98 18.86
N LEU A 177 -3.66 -2.30 18.34
CA LEU A 177 -3.14 -1.05 18.89
C LEU A 177 -4.19 0.07 18.84
N LEU A 178 -4.84 0.24 17.70
CA LEU A 178 -5.90 1.23 17.53
C LEU A 178 -7.08 0.97 18.48
N ARG A 179 -7.50 -0.29 18.63
CA ARG A 179 -8.56 -0.64 19.57
C ARG A 179 -8.17 -0.41 21.04
N ALA A 180 -6.90 -0.62 21.38
CA ALA A 180 -6.40 -0.30 22.72
C ALA A 180 -6.47 1.22 23.00
N TRP A 181 -6.12 2.04 22.01
CA TRP A 181 -6.22 3.49 22.10
C TRP A 181 -7.67 3.99 22.20
N LEU A 182 -8.55 3.46 21.34
CA LEU A 182 -9.96 3.87 21.24
C LEU A 182 -10.82 3.38 22.43
N GLY A 183 -10.39 2.32 23.10
CA GLY A 183 -11.08 1.76 24.23
C GLY A 183 -12.51 1.33 23.89
N ARG A 184 -13.51 1.89 24.62
CA ARG A 184 -14.92 1.59 24.44
C ARG A 184 -15.67 2.60 23.56
N LEU A 185 -15.00 3.60 23.01
CA LEU A 185 -15.64 4.56 22.13
C LEU A 185 -16.17 3.86 20.86
N ARG A 186 -17.32 4.30 20.39
CA ARG A 186 -17.86 3.83 19.12
C ARG A 186 -16.95 4.28 17.99
N HIS A 187 -16.50 3.36 17.17
CA HIS A 187 -15.57 3.62 16.07
C HIS A 187 -15.72 2.65 14.93
N CYS A 188 -15.28 3.05 13.74
CA CYS A 188 -14.98 2.17 12.63
C CYS A 188 -13.49 2.28 12.28
N LEU A 189 -12.91 1.18 11.83
CA LEU A 189 -11.51 1.10 11.39
C LEU A 189 -11.43 0.70 9.93
N TYR A 190 -10.48 1.30 9.21
CA TYR A 190 -10.11 0.86 7.87
C TYR A 190 -8.59 0.80 7.77
N VAL A 191 -8.01 -0.39 7.59
CA VAL A 191 -6.58 -0.65 7.83
C VAL A 191 -5.98 -1.45 6.68
N ASP A 192 -4.78 -1.06 6.22
CA ASP A 192 -3.97 -1.80 5.23
C ASP A 192 -2.48 -1.80 5.66
N GLY A 193 -2.08 -2.77 6.49
CA GLY A 193 -0.76 -2.79 7.12
C GLY A 193 -0.65 -1.73 8.20
N ASP A 194 0.26 -0.80 8.03
CA ASP A 194 0.48 0.36 8.88
C ASP A 194 -0.44 1.56 8.54
N ASP A 195 -0.89 1.67 7.29
CA ASP A 195 -1.86 2.71 6.92
C ASP A 195 -3.22 2.47 7.59
N SER A 196 -3.81 3.53 8.17
CA SER A 196 -5.11 3.42 8.82
C SER A 196 -5.93 4.70 8.80
N VAL A 197 -7.26 4.51 8.71
CA VAL A 197 -8.27 5.54 8.97
C VAL A 197 -9.15 5.08 10.12
N VAL A 198 -9.26 5.92 11.13
CA VAL A 198 -10.17 5.78 12.26
C VAL A 198 -11.34 6.73 12.04
N ILE A 199 -12.56 6.23 12.19
CA ILE A 199 -13.78 7.04 12.06
C ILE A 199 -14.53 6.97 13.37
N ILE A 200 -14.84 8.14 13.93
CA ILE A 200 -15.60 8.30 15.19
C ILE A 200 -16.68 9.35 15.01
N GLU A 201 -17.56 9.49 16.00
CA GLU A 201 -18.43 10.68 16.09
C GLU A 201 -17.55 11.89 16.46
N GLN A 202 -17.74 13.02 15.78
CA GLN A 202 -16.94 14.23 16.01
C GLN A 202 -16.97 14.70 17.48
N ALA A 203 -18.12 14.60 18.13
CA ALA A 203 -18.29 14.96 19.55
C ALA A 203 -17.44 14.08 20.51
N ASP A 204 -17.04 12.91 20.11
CA ASP A 204 -16.21 11.99 20.91
C ASP A 204 -14.70 12.28 20.83
N ARG A 205 -14.27 13.20 19.94
CA ARG A 205 -12.84 13.50 19.74
C ARG A 205 -12.12 13.91 21.03
N SER A 206 -12.77 14.72 21.86
CA SER A 206 -12.20 15.20 23.14
C SER A 206 -12.09 14.13 24.23
N ARG A 207 -12.74 12.99 24.04
CA ARG A 207 -12.72 11.86 25.00
C ARG A 207 -11.55 10.89 24.74
N LEU A 208 -10.86 11.04 23.59
CA LEU A 208 -9.72 10.20 23.27
C LEU A 208 -8.48 10.67 24.07
N PRO A 209 -7.70 9.72 24.59
CA PRO A 209 -6.39 10.05 25.15
C PRO A 209 -5.46 10.55 24.04
N ASP A 210 -4.37 11.22 24.42
CA ASP A 210 -3.36 11.62 23.44
C ASP A 210 -2.85 10.40 22.67
N LEU A 211 -2.84 10.53 21.33
CA LEU A 211 -2.48 9.45 20.45
C LEU A 211 -1.01 9.08 20.57
N ALA A 212 -0.13 10.10 20.53
CA ALA A 212 1.32 9.87 20.51
C ALA A 212 1.77 9.25 21.82
N ASP A 213 1.30 9.78 22.96
CA ASP A 213 1.63 9.28 24.29
C ASP A 213 1.16 7.84 24.47
N MET A 214 -0.11 7.56 24.12
CA MET A 214 -0.66 6.21 24.26
C MET A 214 0.05 5.21 23.35
N MET A 215 0.32 5.55 22.09
CA MET A 215 1.01 4.67 21.16
C MET A 215 2.47 4.44 21.58
N LEU A 216 3.12 5.45 22.16
CA LEU A 216 4.49 5.30 22.66
C LEU A 216 4.57 4.27 23.79
N THR A 217 3.57 4.18 24.68
CA THR A 217 3.50 3.12 25.71
C THR A 217 3.44 1.71 25.11
N MET A 218 2.96 1.61 23.86
CA MET A 218 2.90 0.36 23.07
C MET A 218 4.07 0.22 22.09
N CYS A 219 5.15 0.99 22.30
CA CYS A 219 6.36 1.00 21.45
C CYS A 219 6.15 1.47 20.01
N MET A 220 5.11 2.26 19.73
CA MET A 220 4.84 2.79 18.40
C MET A 220 4.96 4.31 18.37
N HIS A 221 5.65 4.83 17.34
CA HIS A 221 5.65 6.26 17.03
C HIS A 221 4.57 6.52 15.99
N THR A 222 3.46 7.08 16.44
CA THR A 222 2.27 7.32 15.61
C THR A 222 1.96 8.81 15.54
N LYS A 223 1.62 9.28 14.36
CA LYS A 223 1.19 10.65 14.10
C LYS A 223 -0.24 10.67 13.60
N LEU A 224 -0.99 11.66 14.03
CA LEU A 224 -2.23 12.06 13.39
C LEU A 224 -1.84 12.97 12.22
N GLU A 225 -1.83 12.44 11.00
CA GLU A 225 -1.48 13.21 9.82
C GLU A 225 -2.57 14.21 9.45
N GLN A 226 -3.82 13.75 9.57
CA GLN A 226 -4.98 14.57 9.22
C GLN A 226 -6.20 14.17 10.05
N SER A 227 -7.04 15.16 10.36
CA SER A 227 -8.36 14.99 10.95
C SER A 227 -9.35 15.88 10.19
N THR A 228 -10.38 15.31 9.59
CA THR A 228 -11.31 16.02 8.73
C THR A 228 -12.74 15.44 8.80
N GLU A 229 -13.74 16.29 8.56
CA GLU A 229 -15.14 15.89 8.34
C GLU A 229 -15.47 15.82 6.83
N VAL A 230 -14.54 16.28 5.97
CA VAL A 230 -14.72 16.30 4.51
C VAL A 230 -14.23 14.98 3.92
N PHE A 231 -15.13 14.28 3.22
CA PHE A 231 -14.82 12.95 2.73
C PHE A 231 -13.69 12.94 1.68
N GLU A 232 -13.67 13.92 0.77
CA GLU A 232 -12.65 14.06 -0.27
C GLU A 232 -11.24 14.29 0.28
N GLU A 233 -11.12 14.78 1.52
CA GLU A 233 -9.82 15.02 2.15
C GLU A 233 -9.24 13.78 2.83
N VAL A 234 -10.00 12.69 2.99
CA VAL A 234 -9.57 11.48 3.69
C VAL A 234 -8.42 10.81 2.96
N GLU A 235 -7.21 10.91 3.49
CA GLU A 235 -6.04 10.25 2.89
C GLU A 235 -5.87 8.83 3.42
N PHE A 236 -5.82 7.85 2.52
CA PHE A 236 -5.57 6.46 2.83
C PHE A 236 -4.73 5.80 1.75
N CYS A 237 -3.60 5.20 2.12
CA CYS A 237 -2.64 4.61 1.18
C CYS A 237 -2.24 5.60 0.06
N GLN A 238 -2.03 6.87 0.41
CA GLN A 238 -1.66 7.96 -0.51
C GLN A 238 -2.70 8.23 -1.62
N CYS A 239 -3.95 7.91 -1.34
CA CYS A 239 -5.10 8.18 -2.21
C CYS A 239 -6.15 8.95 -1.43
N ARG A 240 -6.96 9.76 -2.14
CA ARG A 240 -8.11 10.48 -1.59
C ARG A 240 -9.37 10.15 -2.39
N PRO A 241 -10.55 10.15 -1.77
CA PRO A 241 -11.81 9.91 -2.48
C PRO A 241 -12.11 11.04 -3.46
N VAL A 242 -12.53 10.67 -4.66
CA VAL A 242 -13.09 11.60 -5.67
C VAL A 242 -14.33 10.95 -6.26
N GLU A 243 -15.36 11.74 -6.48
CA GLU A 243 -16.55 11.29 -7.20
C GLU A 243 -16.32 11.38 -8.71
N VAL A 244 -16.37 10.24 -9.38
CA VAL A 244 -16.10 10.12 -10.82
C VAL A 244 -17.35 9.59 -11.51
N GLY A 245 -18.09 10.47 -12.18
CA GLY A 245 -19.33 10.09 -12.85
C GLY A 245 -20.35 9.42 -11.92
N GLY A 246 -20.57 9.96 -10.74
CA GLY A 246 -21.47 9.41 -9.72
C GLY A 246 -20.94 8.24 -8.90
N VAL A 247 -19.70 7.78 -9.16
CA VAL A 247 -19.06 6.66 -8.44
C VAL A 247 -17.85 7.16 -7.65
N TRP A 248 -17.84 6.89 -6.35
CA TRP A 248 -16.70 7.22 -5.50
C TRP A 248 -15.51 6.28 -5.73
N ARG A 249 -14.32 6.87 -5.87
CA ARG A 249 -13.08 6.14 -6.12
C ARG A 249 -11.93 6.75 -5.33
N MET A 250 -11.06 5.92 -4.76
CA MET A 250 -9.79 6.37 -4.17
C MET A 250 -8.81 6.72 -5.29
N VAL A 251 -8.53 8.01 -5.45
CA VAL A 251 -7.67 8.57 -6.49
C VAL A 251 -6.28 8.84 -5.93
N ARG A 252 -5.25 8.47 -6.66
CA ARG A 252 -3.85 8.70 -6.28
C ARG A 252 -3.48 10.18 -6.37
N ASN A 253 -2.53 10.60 -5.54
CA ASN A 253 -1.99 11.95 -5.59
C ASN A 253 -1.46 12.27 -7.00
N PRO A 254 -2.01 13.30 -7.69
CA PRO A 254 -1.67 13.61 -9.09
C PRO A 254 -0.21 14.02 -9.25
N LEU A 255 0.36 14.80 -8.34
CA LEU A 255 1.76 15.21 -8.39
C LEU A 255 2.71 14.01 -8.30
N ARG A 256 2.39 13.04 -7.43
CA ARG A 256 3.19 11.80 -7.32
C ARG A 256 3.05 10.92 -8.56
N VAL A 257 1.90 10.92 -9.23
CA VAL A 257 1.73 10.15 -10.47
C VAL A 257 2.51 10.82 -11.58
N LEU A 258 2.36 12.12 -11.76
CA LEU A 258 3.09 12.90 -12.77
C LEU A 258 4.60 12.73 -12.63
N SER A 259 5.13 12.92 -11.42
CA SER A 259 6.58 12.83 -11.16
C SER A 259 7.18 11.43 -11.33
N ARG A 260 6.37 10.37 -11.34
CA ARG A 260 6.87 8.98 -11.32
C ARG A 260 6.50 8.15 -12.53
N ALA A 261 5.48 8.54 -13.30
CA ALA A 261 4.96 7.71 -14.38
C ALA A 261 6.00 7.49 -15.49
N GLY A 262 6.83 8.51 -15.77
CA GLY A 262 7.88 8.49 -16.80
C GLY A 262 9.17 7.76 -16.38
N TRP A 263 9.30 7.28 -15.15
CA TRP A 263 10.53 6.66 -14.65
C TRP A 263 10.43 5.14 -14.56
N SER A 264 11.48 4.43 -15.00
CA SER A 264 11.64 2.99 -14.75
C SER A 264 12.65 2.76 -13.63
N VAL A 265 12.38 1.80 -12.74
CA VAL A 265 13.33 1.36 -11.70
C VAL A 265 14.30 0.30 -12.21
N LEU A 266 14.08 -0.22 -13.41
CA LEU A 266 14.95 -1.21 -14.04
C LEU A 266 15.53 -0.62 -15.31
N PRO A 267 16.80 -0.92 -15.64
CA PRO A 267 17.38 -0.63 -16.92
C PRO A 267 16.50 -1.18 -18.04
N MET A 268 16.27 -0.38 -19.08
CA MET A 268 15.41 -0.75 -20.18
C MET A 268 16.12 -0.52 -21.52
N PRO A 269 16.20 -1.54 -22.40
CA PRO A 269 16.72 -1.36 -23.74
C PRO A 269 15.90 -0.31 -24.52
N SER A 270 16.58 0.55 -25.27
CA SER A 270 15.94 1.62 -26.07
C SER A 270 14.82 1.09 -26.98
N THR A 271 14.97 -0.12 -27.49
CA THR A 271 13.97 -0.82 -28.33
C THR A 271 12.65 -1.13 -27.59
N LEU A 272 12.67 -1.18 -26.26
CA LEU A 272 11.48 -1.47 -25.44
C LEU A 272 10.81 -0.23 -24.87
N VAL A 273 11.47 0.94 -24.87
CA VAL A 273 10.97 2.17 -24.23
C VAL A 273 9.58 2.54 -24.73
N ARG A 274 9.38 2.59 -26.06
CA ARG A 274 8.07 2.94 -26.63
C ARG A 274 6.95 1.98 -26.21
N ARG A 275 7.26 0.69 -26.09
CA ARG A 275 6.31 -0.33 -25.61
C ARG A 275 6.02 -0.16 -24.14
N TRP A 276 7.05 0.14 -23.34
CA TRP A 276 6.91 0.38 -21.92
C TRP A 276 6.06 1.62 -21.63
N VAL A 277 6.35 2.75 -22.30
CA VAL A 277 5.56 3.99 -22.12
C VAL A 277 4.11 3.76 -22.51
N ARG A 278 3.83 3.10 -23.65
CA ARG A 278 2.46 2.73 -24.04
C ARG A 278 1.78 1.90 -22.94
N SER A 279 2.49 0.94 -22.40
CA SER A 279 1.95 0.03 -21.39
C SER A 279 1.68 0.73 -20.06
N VAL A 280 2.56 1.65 -19.63
CA VAL A 280 2.32 2.50 -18.48
C VAL A 280 1.11 3.39 -18.72
N GLY A 281 1.04 4.06 -19.89
CA GLY A 281 -0.09 4.90 -20.26
C GLY A 281 -1.43 4.17 -20.23
N LEU A 282 -1.50 2.96 -20.79
CA LEU A 282 -2.71 2.13 -20.72
C LEU A 282 -3.12 1.77 -19.27
N CYS A 283 -2.15 1.48 -18.40
CA CYS A 283 -2.42 1.26 -16.98
C CYS A 283 -2.91 2.55 -16.31
N GLU A 284 -2.27 3.69 -16.61
CA GLU A 284 -2.68 5.00 -16.06
C GLU A 284 -4.08 5.40 -16.55
N MET A 285 -4.43 5.12 -17.83
CA MET A 285 -5.80 5.31 -18.32
C MET A 285 -6.84 4.49 -17.54
N ILE A 286 -6.53 3.27 -17.11
CA ILE A 286 -7.44 2.47 -16.30
C ILE A 286 -7.55 3.06 -14.88
N LEU A 287 -6.41 3.35 -14.27
CA LEU A 287 -6.35 3.81 -12.89
C LEU A 287 -6.85 5.25 -12.71
N GLY A 288 -6.70 6.09 -13.75
CA GLY A 288 -7.13 7.48 -13.80
C GLY A 288 -8.37 7.72 -14.66
N ARG A 289 -9.09 6.68 -15.06
CA ARG A 289 -10.25 6.81 -15.98
C ARG A 289 -11.32 7.73 -15.41
N GLY A 290 -11.66 8.79 -16.15
CA GLY A 290 -12.59 9.83 -15.73
C GLY A 290 -12.04 10.81 -14.68
N VAL A 291 -10.78 10.69 -14.29
CA VAL A 291 -10.14 11.55 -13.29
C VAL A 291 -9.34 12.66 -13.99
N PRO A 292 -9.57 13.95 -13.63
CA PRO A 292 -8.81 15.07 -14.16
C PRO A 292 -7.29 14.87 -14.10
N ILE A 293 -6.57 15.36 -15.09
CA ILE A 293 -5.12 15.30 -15.21
C ILE A 293 -4.62 13.86 -15.42
N LEU A 294 -5.05 12.90 -14.58
CA LEU A 294 -4.53 11.52 -14.62
C LEU A 294 -4.99 10.76 -15.86
N GLN A 295 -6.23 10.96 -16.30
CA GLN A 295 -6.70 10.37 -17.54
C GLN A 295 -5.90 10.93 -18.72
N ARG A 296 -5.73 12.24 -18.78
CA ARG A 296 -4.98 12.91 -19.85
C ARG A 296 -3.53 12.42 -19.94
N LEU A 297 -2.85 12.27 -18.79
CA LEU A 297 -1.53 11.68 -18.74
C LEU A 297 -1.50 10.28 -19.37
N GLY A 298 -2.45 9.43 -18.98
CA GLY A 298 -2.57 8.06 -19.49
C GLY A 298 -2.76 8.04 -21.02
N GLU A 299 -3.63 8.90 -21.55
CA GLU A 299 -3.90 9.06 -22.99
C GLU A 299 -2.62 9.46 -23.76
N LEU A 300 -1.93 10.49 -23.27
CA LEU A 300 -0.70 10.97 -23.90
C LEU A 300 0.38 9.91 -23.92
N MET A 301 0.62 9.23 -22.79
CA MET A 301 1.60 8.15 -22.73
C MET A 301 1.21 6.98 -23.63
N ALA A 302 -0.05 6.58 -23.66
CA ALA A 302 -0.54 5.48 -24.49
C ALA A 302 -0.42 5.79 -25.98
N THR A 303 -0.65 7.04 -26.38
CA THR A 303 -0.59 7.52 -27.77
C THR A 303 0.84 7.71 -28.25
N ARG A 304 1.71 8.29 -27.42
CA ARG A 304 3.12 8.50 -27.74
C ARG A 304 3.93 7.21 -27.78
N GLY A 305 3.53 6.23 -26.95
CA GLY A 305 4.10 4.89 -27.00
C GLY A 305 3.57 4.07 -28.17
N SER A 306 4.20 2.94 -28.47
CA SER A 306 3.80 2.05 -29.58
C SER A 306 4.14 0.58 -29.31
N GLY A 307 3.57 -0.34 -30.10
CA GLY A 307 3.82 -1.76 -30.01
C GLY A 307 2.89 -2.51 -29.05
N ARG A 308 3.15 -3.82 -28.88
CA ARG A 308 2.33 -4.68 -28.00
C ARG A 308 2.50 -4.30 -26.53
N TYR A 309 1.44 -4.51 -25.74
CA TYR A 309 1.48 -4.35 -24.29
C TYR A 309 2.67 -5.11 -23.68
N TYR A 310 3.35 -4.44 -22.76
CA TYR A 310 4.46 -4.98 -21.97
C TYR A 310 4.10 -4.85 -20.49
N MET A 311 4.29 -5.92 -19.71
CA MET A 311 3.92 -5.90 -18.30
C MET A 311 4.77 -4.90 -17.50
N THR A 312 4.13 -3.99 -16.79
CA THR A 312 4.75 -2.95 -15.97
C THR A 312 4.47 -3.17 -14.48
N ASP A 313 5.07 -2.37 -13.62
CA ASP A 313 4.79 -2.32 -12.19
C ASP A 313 3.32 -1.94 -11.87
N LYS A 314 2.64 -1.23 -12.77
CA LYS A 314 1.24 -0.83 -12.64
C LYS A 314 0.23 -1.89 -13.06
N HIS A 315 0.67 -2.93 -13.73
CA HIS A 315 -0.21 -3.96 -14.31
C HIS A 315 -1.16 -4.60 -13.28
N TYR A 316 -0.66 -4.93 -12.11
CA TYR A 316 -1.44 -5.58 -11.08
C TYR A 316 -2.60 -4.69 -10.57
N GLU A 317 -2.33 -3.41 -10.31
CA GLU A 317 -3.35 -2.46 -9.85
C GLU A 317 -4.40 -2.20 -10.94
N ALA A 318 -3.99 -2.02 -12.18
CA ALA A 318 -4.90 -1.83 -13.32
C ALA A 318 -5.84 -3.04 -13.50
N ARG A 319 -5.35 -4.26 -13.35
CA ARG A 319 -6.17 -5.47 -13.45
C ARG A 319 -7.23 -5.60 -12.36
N LYS A 320 -7.01 -5.04 -11.17
CA LYS A 320 -8.02 -5.06 -10.10
C LYS A 320 -9.32 -4.35 -10.47
N LEU A 321 -9.27 -3.40 -11.40
CA LEU A 321 -10.45 -2.71 -11.92
C LEU A 321 -11.18 -3.48 -13.03
N GLN A 322 -10.73 -4.70 -13.34
CA GLN A 322 -11.36 -5.64 -14.28
C GLN A 322 -11.53 -5.10 -15.72
N HIS A 323 -10.80 -4.04 -16.09
CA HIS A 323 -10.81 -3.52 -17.44
C HIS A 323 -9.80 -4.25 -18.35
N SER A 324 -10.18 -4.42 -19.62
CA SER A 324 -9.21 -4.87 -20.64
C SER A 324 -8.20 -3.78 -20.91
N ILE A 325 -6.93 -4.04 -20.57
CA ILE A 325 -5.84 -3.06 -20.64
C ILE A 325 -5.70 -2.45 -22.04
N GLU A 326 -5.83 -3.25 -23.10
CA GLU A 326 -5.68 -2.77 -24.47
C GLU A 326 -6.95 -2.13 -25.08
N ARG A 327 -8.09 -2.25 -24.41
CA ARG A 327 -9.40 -1.75 -24.88
C ARG A 327 -9.97 -0.62 -24.04
N VAL A 328 -9.20 -0.11 -23.09
CA VAL A 328 -9.64 1.00 -22.26
C VAL A 328 -9.92 2.23 -23.13
N ARG A 329 -11.03 2.93 -22.85
CA ARG A 329 -11.41 4.19 -23.47
C ARG A 329 -11.53 5.26 -22.39
N PRO A 330 -11.19 6.51 -22.68
CA PRO A 330 -11.41 7.62 -21.77
C PRO A 330 -12.90 7.76 -21.47
N LEU A 331 -13.20 8.40 -20.33
CA LEU A 331 -14.53 8.88 -20.00
C LEU A 331 -14.57 10.39 -20.15
N GLU A 332 -15.74 10.92 -20.40
CA GLU A 332 -15.99 12.35 -20.25
C GLU A 332 -15.79 12.73 -18.77
N ILE A 333 -15.09 13.84 -18.53
CA ILE A 333 -14.83 14.34 -17.19
C ILE A 333 -15.90 15.39 -16.87
N GLU A 334 -16.87 14.99 -16.07
CA GLU A 334 -17.96 15.86 -15.64
C GLU A 334 -17.44 17.01 -14.74
N TYR A 335 -18.13 18.13 -14.75
CA TYR A 335 -17.76 19.27 -13.92
C TYR A 335 -17.85 18.96 -12.41
N SER A 336 -18.82 18.14 -12.01
CA SER A 336 -18.96 17.60 -10.65
C SER A 336 -17.71 16.83 -10.19
N THR A 337 -17.13 16.02 -11.09
CA THR A 337 -15.86 15.31 -10.83
C THR A 337 -14.71 16.29 -10.64
N ARG A 338 -14.64 17.37 -11.43
CA ARG A 338 -13.60 18.41 -11.28
C ARG A 338 -13.70 19.12 -9.93
N LEU A 339 -14.90 19.42 -9.45
CA LEU A 339 -15.12 20.00 -8.13
C LEU A 339 -14.76 19.04 -6.99
N SER A 340 -15.10 17.76 -7.12
CA SER A 340 -14.69 16.74 -6.14
C SER A 340 -13.17 16.55 -6.14
N PHE A 341 -12.52 16.61 -7.31
CA PHE A 341 -11.06 16.57 -7.42
C PHE A 341 -10.39 17.80 -6.78
N GLU A 342 -10.97 18.99 -6.96
CA GLU A 342 -10.51 20.23 -6.31
C GLU A 342 -10.54 20.07 -4.78
N LYS A 343 -11.65 19.61 -4.21
CA LYS A 343 -11.73 19.34 -2.76
C LYS A 343 -10.67 18.34 -2.29
N ALA A 344 -10.41 17.30 -3.08
CA ALA A 344 -9.44 16.28 -2.74
C ALA A 344 -7.99 16.79 -2.81
N TRP A 345 -7.63 17.56 -3.84
CA TRP A 345 -6.23 17.87 -4.17
C TRP A 345 -5.89 19.35 -4.23
N GLY A 346 -6.86 20.24 -4.02
CA GLY A 346 -6.63 21.69 -4.00
C GLY A 346 -6.33 22.31 -5.37
N VAL A 347 -6.68 21.62 -6.47
CA VAL A 347 -6.49 22.12 -7.83
C VAL A 347 -7.84 22.47 -8.42
N ASP A 348 -8.13 23.75 -8.66
CA ASP A 348 -9.40 24.20 -9.20
C ASP A 348 -9.64 23.74 -10.65
N PRO A 349 -10.92 23.68 -11.12
CA PRO A 349 -11.24 23.16 -12.43
C PRO A 349 -10.56 23.86 -13.61
N GLN A 350 -10.28 25.15 -13.53
CA GLN A 350 -9.62 25.90 -14.60
C GLN A 350 -8.16 25.51 -14.69
N THR A 351 -7.48 25.44 -13.54
CA THR A 351 -6.10 24.94 -13.44
C THR A 351 -5.98 23.50 -13.89
N GLN A 352 -6.96 22.62 -13.56
CA GLN A 352 -6.99 21.24 -14.07
C GLN A 352 -6.99 21.21 -15.61
N MET A 353 -7.88 21.98 -16.24
CA MET A 353 -7.98 22.06 -17.71
C MET A 353 -6.71 22.63 -18.31
N LEU A 354 -6.15 23.68 -17.73
CA LEU A 354 -4.88 24.26 -18.19
C LEU A 354 -3.73 23.23 -18.16
N ILE A 355 -3.63 22.45 -17.08
CA ILE A 355 -2.63 21.38 -16.97
C ILE A 355 -2.89 20.31 -18.06
N GLU A 356 -4.14 19.91 -18.26
CA GLU A 356 -4.50 18.90 -19.29
C GLU A 356 -4.14 19.36 -20.70
N ASP A 357 -4.32 20.64 -21.03
CA ASP A 357 -4.02 21.22 -22.34
C ASP A 357 -2.52 21.40 -22.58
N THR A 358 -1.77 21.75 -21.54
CA THR A 358 -0.33 22.01 -21.62
C THR A 358 0.52 20.77 -21.40
N LEU A 359 -0.05 19.71 -20.82
CA LEU A 359 0.68 18.47 -20.54
C LEU A 359 1.18 17.82 -21.83
N SER A 360 2.47 17.55 -21.90
CA SER A 360 3.10 16.82 -23.01
C SER A 360 3.91 15.64 -22.50
N VAL A 361 4.16 14.67 -23.37
CA VAL A 361 5.02 13.50 -23.11
C VAL A 361 6.07 13.44 -24.21
N GLU A 362 7.32 13.63 -23.83
CA GLU A 362 8.45 13.58 -24.75
C GLU A 362 9.40 12.42 -24.38
N PHE A 363 10.09 11.90 -25.39
CA PHE A 363 11.16 10.93 -25.23
C PHE A 363 12.45 11.62 -25.62
N ASP A 364 13.32 11.91 -24.69
CA ASP A 364 14.60 12.53 -24.98
C ASP A 364 15.71 11.51 -25.29
N GLY A 365 15.45 10.24 -25.06
CA GLY A 365 16.44 9.17 -25.29
C GLY A 365 17.67 9.26 -24.40
N HIS A 366 17.69 10.18 -23.43
CA HIS A 366 18.79 10.29 -22.49
C HIS A 366 18.82 9.11 -21.53
N VAL A 367 19.98 8.53 -21.42
CA VAL A 367 20.37 7.57 -20.40
C VAL A 367 20.89 8.40 -19.21
N ASP A 368 20.39 8.13 -18.01
CA ASP A 368 20.88 8.81 -16.82
C ASP A 368 22.36 8.45 -16.60
N LEU A 369 23.21 9.47 -16.45
CA LEU A 369 24.65 9.31 -16.28
C LEU A 369 25.07 8.55 -15.02
N TYR A 370 24.14 8.31 -14.09
CA TYR A 370 24.38 7.57 -12.85
C TYR A 370 24.06 6.07 -12.94
N HIS A 371 23.31 5.64 -13.95
CA HIS A 371 23.06 4.22 -14.24
C HIS A 371 23.07 4.05 -15.75
N ASP A 372 24.20 3.59 -16.26
CA ASP A 372 24.35 3.23 -17.67
C ASP A 372 23.13 2.43 -18.13
N GLU A 373 22.25 3.06 -18.97
CA GLU A 373 21.20 2.42 -19.73
C GLU A 373 19.71 2.52 -19.32
N ALA A 374 19.24 3.46 -18.51
CA ALA A 374 17.80 3.65 -18.29
C ALA A 374 17.22 4.87 -19.06
N PRO A 375 16.46 4.67 -20.15
CA PRO A 375 15.79 5.78 -20.83
C PRO A 375 14.60 6.32 -20.02
N HIS A 376 14.46 7.63 -19.98
CA HIS A 376 13.43 8.34 -19.22
C HIS A 376 12.42 9.01 -20.14
N ALA A 377 11.14 9.03 -19.73
CA ALA A 377 10.16 9.94 -20.29
C ALA A 377 10.08 11.18 -19.39
N ARG A 378 10.25 12.37 -19.92
CA ARG A 378 10.05 13.63 -19.22
C ARG A 378 8.64 14.14 -19.48
N PHE A 379 8.08 14.76 -18.46
CA PHE A 379 6.83 15.51 -18.52
C PHE A 379 7.19 17.00 -18.41
N LEU A 380 6.85 17.78 -19.42
CA LEU A 380 6.92 19.23 -19.43
C LEU A 380 5.55 19.80 -19.19
#